data_f358d3c4ea76f737ede0d3224b9b6167
#
_entry.id   f358d3c4ea76f737ede0d3224b9b6167
#
_cell.length_a   1.000
_cell.length_b   1.000
_cell.length_c   1.000
_cell.angle_alpha   90.00
_cell.angle_beta   90.00
_cell.angle_gamma   90.00
#
_symmetry.space_group_name_H-M   'P 1'
#
loop_
_entity.id
_entity.type
_entity.pdbx_description
1 polymer ?
#
loop_
_entity_poly.entity_id
_entity_poly.type
_entity_poly.pdbx_seq_one_letter_code
_entity_poly.pdbx_strand_id
1 'polypeptide(L)'
;MKRKEARELCMQLVYEMIIKDEFSLFGYHLFTQENPEAAETNPYIDNVLNAVITHHQDVDQLIRQYAIDWQIDRIARVDLAILHVAMAEMNDLADIPSHVSVNEAIEMAKKFSTEQSSSFVNGILGTYLKDRGEDRHDKK
;
A
#
# COMPACT_ATOMS: atom_id res chain seq x y z
N MET A 1 -1.27 8.80 16.91
CA MET A 1 -0.82 7.57 16.21
C MET A 1 0.42 7.88 15.39
N LYS A 2 1.45 7.08 15.55
CA LYS A 2 2.68 7.26 14.77
C LYS A 2 2.46 6.84 13.32
N ARG A 3 3.28 7.38 12.42
CA ARG A 3 3.17 7.07 10.99
C ARG A 3 3.23 5.57 10.71
N LYS A 4 4.12 4.85 11.39
CA LYS A 4 4.24 3.40 11.20
C LYS A 4 2.95 2.68 11.57
N GLU A 5 2.34 3.06 12.68
CA GLU A 5 1.08 2.47 13.12
C GLU A 5 -0.05 2.81 12.14
N ALA A 6 -0.08 4.06 11.68
CA ALA A 6 -1.08 4.51 10.72
C ALA A 6 -0.95 3.76 9.39
N ARG A 7 0.30 3.52 8.95
CA ARG A 7 0.55 2.79 7.71
C ARG A 7 0.09 1.34 7.83
N GLU A 8 0.37 0.70 8.96
CA GLU A 8 -0.08 -0.67 9.19
C GLU A 8 -1.60 -0.77 9.27
N LEU A 9 -2.24 0.21 9.88
CA LEU A 9 -3.71 0.27 9.92
C LEU A 9 -4.28 0.39 8.51
N CYS A 10 -3.71 1.28 7.68
CA CYS A 10 -4.14 1.40 6.29
C CYS A 10 -4.02 0.08 5.55
N MET A 11 -2.91 -0.63 5.75
CA MET A 11 -2.71 -1.93 5.10
C MET A 11 -3.80 -2.92 5.52
N GLN A 12 -4.12 -2.97 6.82
CA GLN A 12 -5.14 -3.89 7.32
C GLN A 12 -6.52 -3.55 6.78
N LEU A 13 -6.85 -2.25 6.70
CA LEU A 13 -8.14 -1.81 6.16
C LEU A 13 -8.23 -2.09 4.66
N VAL A 14 -7.14 -1.89 3.92
CA VAL A 14 -7.11 -2.21 2.49
C VAL A 14 -7.21 -3.72 2.28
N TYR A 15 -6.56 -4.51 3.13
CA TYR A 15 -6.71 -5.96 3.10
C TYR A 15 -8.19 -6.37 3.22
N GLU A 16 -8.92 -5.77 4.15
CA GLU A 16 -10.34 -6.03 4.29
C GLU A 16 -11.13 -5.64 3.03
N MET A 17 -10.78 -4.50 2.42
CA MET A 17 -11.42 -4.08 1.17
C MET A 17 -11.22 -5.12 0.07
N ILE A 18 -10.01 -5.66 -0.04
CA ILE A 18 -9.69 -6.67 -1.04
C ILE A 18 -10.45 -7.97 -0.79
N ILE A 19 -10.47 -8.43 0.47
CA ILE A 19 -11.18 -9.66 0.84
C ILE A 19 -12.67 -9.56 0.53
N LYS A 20 -13.28 -8.42 0.84
CA LYS A 20 -14.71 -8.19 0.63
C LYS A 20 -15.04 -7.76 -0.79
N ASP A 21 -14.03 -7.42 -1.57
CA ASP A 21 -14.19 -6.82 -2.89
C ASP A 21 -15.08 -5.58 -2.83
N GLU A 22 -14.85 -4.75 -1.82
CA GLU A 22 -15.62 -3.54 -1.57
C GLU A 22 -14.68 -2.43 -1.11
N PHE A 23 -14.42 -1.48 -2.01
CA PHE A 23 -13.48 -0.39 -1.76
C PHE A 23 -14.23 0.84 -1.28
N SER A 24 -14.33 0.98 0.04
CA SER A 24 -15.05 2.06 0.70
C SER A 24 -14.41 2.39 2.05
N LEU A 25 -14.87 3.49 2.66
CA LEU A 25 -14.40 3.91 3.98
C LEU A 25 -15.18 3.24 5.13
N PHE A 26 -16.06 2.29 4.81
CA PHE A 26 -16.92 1.68 5.83
C PHE A 26 -16.11 1.05 6.97
N GLY A 27 -15.08 0.25 6.63
CA GLY A 27 -14.25 -0.40 7.65
C GLY A 27 -13.50 0.61 8.52
N TYR A 28 -13.06 1.71 7.92
CA TYR A 28 -12.39 2.76 8.67
C TYR A 28 -13.36 3.44 9.65
N HIS A 29 -14.58 3.71 9.20
CA HIS A 29 -15.59 4.31 10.08
C HIS A 29 -15.92 3.39 11.25
N LEU A 30 -16.04 2.08 11.00
CA LEU A 30 -16.24 1.13 12.09
C LEU A 30 -15.08 1.14 13.08
N PHE A 31 -13.85 1.14 12.56
CA PHE A 31 -12.67 1.18 13.39
C PHE A 31 -12.66 2.41 14.31
N THR A 32 -12.98 3.58 13.76
CA THR A 32 -12.98 4.81 14.57
C THR A 32 -14.10 4.82 15.61
N GLN A 33 -15.23 4.19 15.32
CA GLN A 33 -16.31 4.06 16.30
C GLN A 33 -15.90 3.18 17.48
N GLU A 34 -15.17 2.12 17.21
CA GLU A 34 -14.70 1.21 18.24
C GLU A 34 -13.47 1.73 18.98
N ASN A 35 -12.76 2.67 18.37
CA ASN A 35 -11.54 3.25 18.92
C ASN A 35 -11.62 4.77 18.85
N PRO A 36 -12.39 5.41 19.76
CA PRO A 36 -12.63 6.85 19.66
C PRO A 36 -11.37 7.71 19.71
N GLU A 37 -10.32 7.25 20.37
CA GLU A 37 -9.03 7.96 20.41
C GLU A 37 -8.35 7.98 19.05
N ALA A 38 -8.66 7.04 18.18
CA ALA A 38 -8.14 7.01 16.82
C ALA A 38 -9.02 7.80 15.84
N ALA A 39 -10.14 8.34 16.33
CA ALA A 39 -11.03 9.14 15.50
C ALA A 39 -10.50 10.55 15.24
N GLU A 40 -9.40 10.94 15.89
CA GLU A 40 -8.77 12.21 15.61
C GLU A 40 -8.31 12.25 14.16
N THR A 41 -8.44 13.42 13.55
CA THR A 41 -8.08 13.61 12.16
C THR A 41 -6.64 13.14 11.90
N ASN A 42 -6.50 12.21 10.98
CA ASN A 42 -5.20 11.76 10.53
C ASN A 42 -5.14 11.92 9.02
N PRO A 43 -4.56 13.01 8.53
CA PRO A 43 -4.52 13.28 7.09
C PRO A 43 -3.83 12.17 6.29
N TYR A 44 -2.82 11.50 6.87
CA TYR A 44 -2.16 10.40 6.19
C TYR A 44 -3.15 9.27 5.88
N ILE A 45 -3.90 8.82 6.90
CA ILE A 45 -4.86 7.72 6.73
C ILE A 45 -5.92 8.11 5.70
N ASP A 46 -6.49 9.31 5.83
CA ASP A 46 -7.51 9.78 4.90
C ASP A 46 -6.99 9.79 3.47
N ASN A 47 -5.78 10.32 3.27
CA ASN A 47 -5.20 10.45 1.93
C ASN A 47 -4.87 9.09 1.32
N VAL A 48 -4.30 8.18 2.11
CA VAL A 48 -3.97 6.84 1.61
C VAL A 48 -5.25 6.07 1.25
N LEU A 49 -6.23 6.04 2.13
CA LEU A 49 -7.46 5.28 1.87
C LEU A 49 -8.21 5.84 0.67
N ASN A 50 -8.31 7.17 0.56
CA ASN A 50 -8.98 7.78 -0.58
C ASN A 50 -8.24 7.48 -1.89
N ALA A 51 -6.91 7.50 -1.87
CA ALA A 51 -6.12 7.15 -3.06
C ALA A 51 -6.35 5.69 -3.47
N VAL A 52 -6.36 4.77 -2.50
CA VAL A 52 -6.61 3.35 -2.79
C VAL A 52 -8.01 3.17 -3.39
N ILE A 53 -9.02 3.78 -2.77
CA ILE A 53 -10.40 3.65 -3.25
C ILE A 53 -10.53 4.19 -4.68
N THR A 54 -9.90 5.34 -4.95
CA THR A 54 -9.99 5.98 -6.26
C THR A 54 -9.24 5.21 -7.35
N HIS A 55 -8.06 4.65 -7.02
CA HIS A 55 -7.12 4.14 -8.02
C HIS A 55 -6.88 2.64 -7.97
N HIS A 56 -7.65 1.87 -7.18
CA HIS A 56 -7.34 0.45 -7.00
C HIS A 56 -7.33 -0.35 -8.29
N GLN A 57 -8.18 -0.01 -9.25
CA GLN A 57 -8.22 -0.73 -10.52
C GLN A 57 -6.95 -0.48 -11.34
N ASP A 58 -6.50 0.77 -11.38
CA ASP A 58 -5.27 1.12 -12.09
C ASP A 58 -4.05 0.46 -11.44
N VAL A 59 -4.02 0.41 -10.11
CA VAL A 59 -2.93 -0.24 -9.39
C VAL A 59 -2.92 -1.74 -9.66
N ASP A 60 -4.08 -2.38 -9.68
CA ASP A 60 -4.17 -3.80 -10.02
C ASP A 60 -3.61 -4.08 -11.42
N GLN A 61 -3.89 -3.21 -12.39
CA GLN A 61 -3.36 -3.36 -13.74
C GLN A 61 -1.84 -3.22 -13.75
N LEU A 62 -1.30 -2.27 -13.00
CA LEU A 62 0.16 -2.12 -12.88
C LEU A 62 0.80 -3.35 -12.27
N ILE A 63 0.21 -3.88 -11.21
CA ILE A 63 0.72 -5.10 -10.57
C ILE A 63 0.72 -6.26 -11.55
N ARG A 64 -0.34 -6.44 -12.32
CA ARG A 64 -0.39 -7.48 -13.36
C ARG A 64 0.70 -7.31 -14.38
N GLN A 65 0.98 -6.09 -14.76
CA GLN A 65 2.01 -5.78 -15.75
C GLN A 65 3.40 -6.14 -15.25
N TYR A 66 3.69 -5.88 -13.97
CA TYR A 66 5.00 -6.11 -13.40
C TYR A 66 5.19 -7.53 -12.87
N ALA A 67 4.12 -8.20 -12.49
CA ALA A 67 4.16 -9.57 -11.98
C ALA A 67 4.01 -10.57 -13.14
N ILE A 68 4.97 -10.57 -14.05
CA ILE A 68 4.87 -11.28 -15.32
C ILE A 68 4.60 -12.79 -15.15
N ASP A 69 5.24 -13.41 -14.16
CA ASP A 69 5.12 -14.85 -13.93
C ASP A 69 4.03 -15.20 -12.91
N TRP A 70 3.24 -14.20 -12.48
CA TRP A 70 2.24 -14.39 -11.45
C TRP A 70 0.89 -13.86 -11.89
N GLN A 71 -0.15 -14.63 -11.66
CA GLN A 71 -1.51 -14.14 -11.82
C GLN A 71 -1.91 -13.40 -10.54
N ILE A 72 -2.60 -12.27 -10.70
CA ILE A 72 -2.94 -11.43 -9.55
C ILE A 72 -3.77 -12.17 -8.50
N ASP A 73 -4.60 -13.12 -8.93
CA ASP A 73 -5.42 -13.91 -8.01
C ASP A 73 -4.60 -14.93 -7.21
N ARG A 74 -3.35 -15.15 -7.58
CA ARG A 74 -2.43 -16.04 -6.85
C ARG A 74 -1.49 -15.29 -5.94
N ILE A 75 -1.46 -13.96 -6.04
CA ILE A 75 -0.66 -13.12 -5.15
C ILE A 75 -1.36 -13.06 -3.81
N ALA A 76 -0.62 -13.24 -2.72
CA ALA A 76 -1.19 -13.16 -1.38
C ALA A 76 -1.88 -11.82 -1.20
N ARG A 77 -3.09 -11.84 -0.63
CA ARG A 77 -3.87 -10.62 -0.46
C ARG A 77 -3.22 -9.60 0.46
N VAL A 78 -2.44 -10.07 1.43
CA VAL A 78 -1.63 -9.17 2.27
C VAL A 78 -0.63 -8.42 1.40
N ASP A 79 0.03 -9.12 0.48
CA ASP A 79 1.01 -8.50 -0.41
C ASP A 79 0.35 -7.48 -1.33
N LEU A 80 -0.85 -7.79 -1.83
CA LEU A 80 -1.62 -6.82 -2.63
C LEU A 80 -1.95 -5.58 -1.81
N ALA A 81 -2.40 -5.76 -0.56
CA ALA A 81 -2.73 -4.63 0.31
C ALA A 81 -1.50 -3.75 0.55
N ILE A 82 -0.35 -4.36 0.79
CA ILE A 82 0.90 -3.64 0.99
C ILE A 82 1.26 -2.83 -0.26
N LEU A 83 1.13 -3.44 -1.44
CA LEU A 83 1.43 -2.77 -2.70
C LEU A 83 0.48 -1.60 -2.95
N HIS A 84 -0.80 -1.77 -2.65
CA HIS A 84 -1.77 -0.68 -2.80
C HIS A 84 -1.42 0.52 -1.91
N VAL A 85 -1.06 0.27 -0.65
CA VAL A 85 -0.68 1.35 0.27
C VAL A 85 0.59 2.04 -0.22
N ALA A 86 1.60 1.28 -0.61
CA ALA A 86 2.86 1.85 -1.08
C ALA A 86 2.66 2.71 -2.32
N MET A 87 1.89 2.22 -3.29
CA MET A 87 1.65 2.98 -4.53
C MET A 87 0.78 4.20 -4.27
N ALA A 88 -0.15 4.15 -3.32
CA ALA A 88 -0.91 5.32 -2.92
C ALA A 88 0.01 6.41 -2.37
N GLU A 89 0.97 6.02 -1.51
CA GLU A 89 1.95 7.00 -1.01
C GLU A 89 2.79 7.57 -2.13
N MET A 90 3.27 6.72 -3.02
CA MET A 90 4.16 7.14 -4.10
C MET A 90 3.48 8.06 -5.10
N ASN A 91 2.19 7.85 -5.33
CA ASN A 91 1.47 8.62 -6.35
C ASN A 91 0.78 9.86 -5.80
N ASP A 92 0.26 9.80 -4.58
CA ASP A 92 -0.63 10.84 -4.07
C ASP A 92 -0.06 11.61 -2.88
N LEU A 93 0.98 11.11 -2.22
CA LEU A 93 1.56 11.75 -1.05
C LEU A 93 2.99 12.20 -1.36
N ALA A 94 3.09 13.36 -2.02
CA ALA A 94 4.36 13.86 -2.54
C ALA A 94 5.39 14.17 -1.44
N ASP A 95 4.93 14.39 -0.21
CA ASP A 95 5.82 14.66 0.92
C ASP A 95 6.55 13.43 1.45
N ILE A 96 6.16 12.23 1.00
CA ILE A 96 6.83 11.00 1.40
C ILE A 96 7.76 10.57 0.27
N PRO A 97 9.09 10.54 0.51
CA PRO A 97 10.02 10.06 -0.52
C PRO A 97 9.71 8.62 -0.90
N SER A 98 9.81 8.32 -2.19
CA SER A 98 9.46 6.97 -2.69
C SER A 98 10.28 5.87 -2.03
N HIS A 99 11.56 6.11 -1.74
CA HIS A 99 12.39 5.09 -1.09
C HIS A 99 11.88 4.75 0.32
N VAL A 100 11.25 5.70 0.99
CA VAL A 100 10.63 5.44 2.30
C VAL A 100 9.44 4.51 2.13
N SER A 101 8.59 4.79 1.15
CA SER A 101 7.43 3.95 0.86
C SER A 101 7.85 2.51 0.52
N VAL A 102 8.89 2.36 -0.28
CA VAL A 102 9.41 1.04 -0.66
C VAL A 102 9.95 0.30 0.58
N ASN A 103 10.80 0.97 1.37
CA ASN A 103 11.38 0.33 2.54
C ASN A 103 10.32 -0.08 3.57
N GLU A 104 9.32 0.77 3.79
CA GLU A 104 8.25 0.44 4.71
C GLU A 104 7.37 -0.69 4.19
N ALA A 105 7.15 -0.76 2.89
CA ALA A 105 6.43 -1.88 2.29
C ALA A 105 7.16 -3.20 2.50
N ILE A 106 8.48 -3.20 2.31
CA ILE A 106 9.31 -4.38 2.53
C ILE A 106 9.22 -4.82 4.00
N GLU A 107 9.30 -3.88 4.93
CA GLU A 107 9.20 -4.19 6.35
C GLU A 107 7.82 -4.77 6.71
N MET A 108 6.76 -4.21 6.14
CA MET A 108 5.42 -4.77 6.35
C MET A 108 5.31 -6.19 5.80
N ALA A 109 5.90 -6.45 4.64
CA ALA A 109 5.88 -7.80 4.06
C ALA A 109 6.60 -8.80 4.97
N LYS A 110 7.72 -8.40 5.55
CA LYS A 110 8.45 -9.25 6.49
C LYS A 110 7.65 -9.51 7.76
N LYS A 111 6.94 -8.49 8.24
CA LYS A 111 6.19 -8.58 9.49
C LYS A 111 4.90 -9.36 9.34
N PHE A 112 4.17 -9.15 8.26
CA PHE A 112 2.81 -9.68 8.09
C PHE A 112 2.71 -10.80 7.06
N SER A 113 3.77 -11.08 6.31
CA SER A 113 3.75 -12.12 5.30
C SER A 113 5.03 -12.99 5.43
N THR A 114 5.81 -13.13 4.35
CA THR A 114 7.00 -13.97 4.35
C THR A 114 8.20 -13.21 3.79
N GLU A 115 9.41 -13.78 3.98
CA GLU A 115 10.61 -13.21 3.34
C GLU A 115 10.50 -13.23 1.82
N GLN A 116 9.90 -14.29 1.29
CA GLN A 116 9.65 -14.40 -0.14
C GLN A 116 8.74 -13.28 -0.62
N SER A 117 7.73 -12.93 0.17
CA SER A 117 6.86 -11.79 -0.11
C SER A 117 7.61 -10.48 -0.11
N SER A 118 8.56 -10.30 0.81
CA SER A 118 9.33 -9.06 0.84
C SER A 118 10.15 -8.88 -0.43
N SER A 119 10.73 -9.97 -0.97
CA SER A 119 11.45 -9.92 -2.24
C SER A 119 10.52 -9.61 -3.40
N PHE A 120 9.34 -10.19 -3.41
CA PHE A 120 8.33 -9.95 -4.44
C PHE A 120 7.90 -8.47 -4.42
N VAL A 121 7.58 -7.95 -3.25
CA VAL A 121 7.16 -6.55 -3.09
C VAL A 121 8.26 -5.61 -3.54
N ASN A 122 9.50 -5.90 -3.14
CA ASN A 122 10.64 -5.09 -3.56
C ASN A 122 10.80 -5.08 -5.08
N GLY A 123 10.66 -6.26 -5.72
CA GLY A 123 10.77 -6.36 -7.18
C GLY A 123 9.71 -5.53 -7.91
N ILE A 124 8.46 -5.64 -7.47
CA ILE A 124 7.35 -4.88 -8.08
C ILE A 124 7.58 -3.38 -7.94
N LEU A 125 7.87 -2.92 -6.73
CA LEU A 125 8.02 -1.50 -6.47
C LEU A 125 9.29 -0.94 -7.10
N GLY A 126 10.36 -1.72 -7.15
CA GLY A 126 11.59 -1.31 -7.83
C GLY A 126 11.38 -1.09 -9.33
N THR A 127 10.64 -2.00 -9.98
CA THR A 127 10.31 -1.84 -11.39
C THR A 127 9.43 -0.62 -11.61
N TYR A 128 8.46 -0.41 -10.72
CA TYR A 128 7.59 0.74 -10.81
C TYR A 128 8.37 2.06 -10.73
N LEU A 129 9.33 2.15 -9.81
CA LEU A 129 10.18 3.33 -9.69
C LEU A 129 11.00 3.57 -10.95
N LYS A 130 11.54 2.51 -11.54
CA LYS A 130 12.30 2.64 -12.78
C LYS A 130 11.45 3.20 -13.89
N ASP A 131 10.24 2.68 -14.05
CA ASP A 131 9.33 3.12 -15.10
C ASP A 131 8.93 4.58 -14.92
N ARG A 132 8.89 5.05 -13.68
CA ARG A 132 8.62 6.46 -13.38
C ARG A 132 9.87 7.33 -13.51
N GLY A 133 11.04 6.73 -13.68
CA GLY A 133 12.32 7.45 -13.77
C GLY A 133 12.84 7.92 -12.43
N GLU A 134 12.25 7.52 -11.32
CA GLU A 134 12.64 8.02 -9.99
C GLU A 134 13.96 7.46 -9.49
N ASP A 135 14.34 6.24 -9.88
CA ASP A 135 15.60 5.70 -9.42
C ASP A 135 16.80 6.45 -10.01
N ARG A 136 16.59 7.23 -11.07
CA ARG A 136 17.62 8.10 -11.61
C ARG A 136 17.90 9.27 -10.68
N HIS A 137 16.89 9.73 -9.98
CA HIS A 137 17.03 10.84 -9.02
C HIS A 137 17.75 10.40 -7.76
N ASP A 138 17.56 9.15 -7.36
CA ASP A 138 18.18 8.61 -6.17
C ASP A 138 19.70 8.48 -6.32
N LYS A 139 20.21 8.47 -7.55
CA LYS A 139 21.63 8.34 -7.84
C LYS A 139 22.36 9.68 -7.85
N LYS A 140 21.63 10.74 -7.71
CA LYS A 140 22.18 12.08 -7.66
C LYS A 140 22.30 12.55 -6.23
#